data_04f6a50408d0ddb2b5e4b6f1aa3e8c6c
#
_entry.id   04f6a50408d0ddb2b5e4b6f1aa3e8c6c
#
_cell.length_a   1.000
_cell.length_b   1.000
_cell.length_c   1.000
_cell.angle_alpha   90.00
_cell.angle_beta   90.00
_cell.angle_gamma   90.00
#
_symmetry.space_group_name_H-M   'P 1'
#
loop_
_entity.id
_entity.type
_entity.pdbx_description
1 polymer ?
#
loop_
_entity_poly.entity_id
_entity_poly.type
_entity_poly.pdbx_seq_one_letter_code
_entity_poly.pdbx_strand_id
1 'polypeptide(L)'
;MSLPSGVSARPVLPGARLLQGSSQGYVIAIISAMLLAFTAIIIRVLTEYYHLPTFVLAFWRAALVALVLLPVLLLFKPEWARLQRSQVPFYACYGLLLAVFNSLWTLSVALNGASVATILTYCSVGFTVFLGWMMYSERLSLRQLVVIVVSLGGCFLVSNGDSMGNSHFNLLGLLVGMLSGIGYTLYTLGGRVATERHYPVWNTILYVFGFSAIYQWVFNAALTLYPLAAFHGMTGSLWFLSQGVQGLEWRGWLLLLTLAAGPTLLGFGLYNISLKTLPLAVANLILSLELVFTAVIAYFLLGENMNQLQLLGSALVMGGVLMLKSKTVEA
;
A
#
# COMPACT_ATOMS: atom_id res chain seq x y z
N MET A 1 -25.09 -55.51 28.16
CA MET A 1 -24.83 -54.29 28.94
C MET A 1 -23.57 -53.66 28.38
N SER A 2 -23.73 -52.85 27.35
CA SER A 2 -22.65 -52.29 26.53
C SER A 2 -22.71 -50.77 26.67
N LEU A 3 -21.63 -50.18 27.18
CA LEU A 3 -21.44 -48.72 27.30
C LEU A 3 -21.02 -48.13 25.93
N PRO A 4 -21.59 -47.00 25.50
CA PRO A 4 -21.13 -46.34 24.31
C PRO A 4 -19.95 -45.42 24.63
N SER A 5 -18.84 -45.61 23.96
CA SER A 5 -17.67 -44.75 23.95
C SER A 5 -17.95 -43.45 23.13
N GLY A 6 -18.41 -42.42 23.83
CA GLY A 6 -18.50 -41.07 23.26
C GLY A 6 -17.14 -40.37 23.27
N VAL A 7 -16.36 -40.54 22.21
CA VAL A 7 -15.22 -39.66 21.95
C VAL A 7 -15.75 -38.34 21.40
N SER A 8 -15.86 -37.38 22.30
CA SER A 8 -16.08 -35.97 21.93
C SER A 8 -14.92 -35.47 21.07
N ALA A 9 -15.12 -35.45 19.77
CA ALA A 9 -14.23 -34.71 18.86
C ALA A 9 -14.30 -33.23 19.21
N ARG A 10 -13.28 -32.71 19.87
CA ARG A 10 -13.10 -31.27 20.07
C ARG A 10 -13.14 -30.59 18.69
N PRO A 11 -13.95 -29.54 18.49
CA PRO A 11 -13.93 -28.79 17.23
C PRO A 11 -12.52 -28.22 17.07
N VAL A 12 -11.82 -28.67 16.03
CA VAL A 12 -10.55 -28.10 15.59
C VAL A 12 -10.86 -26.71 15.12
N LEU A 13 -10.50 -25.71 15.94
CA LEU A 13 -10.62 -24.28 15.59
C LEU A 13 -9.97 -24.03 14.24
N PRO A 14 -10.64 -23.31 13.30
CA PRO A 14 -10.12 -23.07 11.94
C PRO A 14 -8.81 -22.26 11.88
N GLY A 15 -8.29 -21.77 13.00
CA GLY A 15 -7.11 -20.92 13.07
C GLY A 15 -5.76 -21.59 12.77
N ALA A 16 -5.65 -22.91 12.86
CA ALA A 16 -4.36 -23.61 12.69
C ALA A 16 -3.93 -23.80 11.21
N ARG A 17 -4.86 -23.69 10.25
CA ARG A 17 -4.54 -23.85 8.80
C ARG A 17 -4.17 -22.55 8.10
N LEU A 18 -4.35 -21.38 8.72
CA LEU A 18 -4.07 -20.07 8.10
C LEU A 18 -2.59 -19.66 8.14
N LEU A 19 -1.72 -20.42 8.80
CA LEU A 19 -0.30 -20.09 8.94
C LEU A 19 0.61 -20.71 7.86
N GLN A 20 0.08 -21.60 7.01
CA GLN A 20 0.80 -22.11 5.84
C GLN A 20 0.44 -21.27 4.62
N GLY A 21 1.14 -20.15 4.44
CA GLY A 21 1.07 -19.39 3.20
C GLY A 21 1.49 -20.28 2.03
N SER A 22 0.64 -20.41 1.01
CA SER A 22 1.01 -21.16 -0.19
C SER A 22 2.24 -20.50 -0.84
N SER A 23 3.16 -21.29 -1.40
CA SER A 23 4.32 -20.78 -2.16
C SER A 23 3.90 -19.76 -3.23
N GLN A 24 2.72 -19.92 -3.80
CA GLN A 24 2.11 -18.99 -4.75
C GLN A 24 1.81 -17.63 -4.12
N GLY A 25 1.31 -17.58 -2.87
CA GLY A 25 1.04 -16.34 -2.16
C GLY A 25 2.28 -15.47 -1.97
N TYR A 26 3.41 -16.10 -1.62
CA TYR A 26 4.71 -15.39 -1.50
C TYR A 26 5.17 -14.82 -2.83
N VAL A 27 5.10 -15.61 -3.92
CA VAL A 27 5.50 -15.14 -5.26
C VAL A 27 4.63 -13.96 -5.70
N ILE A 28 3.30 -14.07 -5.52
CA ILE A 28 2.36 -13.00 -5.87
C ILE A 28 2.67 -11.72 -5.09
N ALA A 29 2.94 -11.82 -3.78
CA ALA A 29 3.29 -10.68 -2.95
C ALA A 29 4.61 -10.02 -3.37
N ILE A 30 5.64 -10.81 -3.73
CA ILE A 30 6.93 -10.28 -4.22
C ILE A 30 6.74 -9.56 -5.56
N ILE A 31 6.00 -10.15 -6.51
CA ILE A 31 5.70 -9.50 -7.79
C ILE A 31 4.92 -8.19 -7.56
N SER A 32 3.96 -8.20 -6.62
CA SER A 32 3.24 -6.99 -6.20
C SER A 32 4.20 -5.92 -5.69
N ALA A 33 5.12 -6.25 -4.78
CA ALA A 33 6.11 -5.32 -4.26
C ALA A 33 7.01 -4.74 -5.35
N MET A 34 7.43 -5.57 -6.31
CA MET A 34 8.23 -5.13 -7.47
C MET A 34 7.46 -4.16 -8.36
N LEU A 35 6.18 -4.44 -8.65
CA LEU A 35 5.34 -3.52 -9.43
C LEU A 35 5.12 -2.21 -8.70
N LEU A 36 4.80 -2.27 -7.40
CA LEU A 36 4.57 -1.08 -6.58
C LEU A 36 5.82 -0.19 -6.48
N ALA A 37 7.01 -0.75 -6.55
CA ALA A 37 8.27 0.00 -6.53
C ALA A 37 8.38 1.03 -7.68
N PHE A 38 7.80 0.75 -8.84
CA PHE A 38 7.73 1.72 -9.94
C PHE A 38 6.84 2.93 -9.61
N THR A 39 5.93 2.80 -8.64
CA THR A 39 5.02 3.88 -8.23
C THR A 39 5.81 5.11 -7.79
N ALA A 40 6.80 4.94 -6.91
CA ALA A 40 7.61 6.04 -6.38
C ALA A 40 8.38 6.75 -7.50
N ILE A 41 8.96 6.01 -8.44
CA ILE A 41 9.71 6.56 -9.57
C ILE A 41 8.82 7.39 -10.48
N ILE A 42 7.65 6.85 -10.87
CA ILE A 42 6.72 7.57 -11.77
C ILE A 42 6.13 8.79 -11.06
N ILE A 43 5.76 8.69 -9.77
CA ILE A 43 5.28 9.83 -8.98
C ILE A 43 6.34 10.92 -8.94
N ARG A 44 7.61 10.57 -8.68
CA ARG A 44 8.70 11.54 -8.65
C ARG A 44 8.85 12.29 -9.97
N VAL A 45 8.82 11.58 -11.09
CA VAL A 45 8.86 12.23 -12.41
C VAL A 45 7.66 13.17 -12.60
N LEU A 46 6.46 12.75 -12.21
CA LEU A 46 5.25 13.57 -12.35
C LEU A 46 5.26 14.81 -11.45
N THR A 47 5.83 14.70 -10.24
CA THR A 47 5.88 15.84 -9.29
C THR A 47 7.07 16.77 -9.52
N GLU A 48 8.26 16.25 -9.81
CA GLU A 48 9.47 17.05 -9.98
C GLU A 48 9.60 17.64 -11.40
N TYR A 49 9.31 16.86 -12.45
CA TYR A 49 9.46 17.33 -13.83
C TYR A 49 8.19 18.00 -14.35
N TYR A 50 7.01 17.42 -14.09
CA TYR A 50 5.74 17.99 -14.55
C TYR A 50 5.07 18.90 -13.52
N HIS A 51 5.65 19.09 -12.33
CA HIS A 51 5.13 19.94 -11.24
C HIS A 51 3.66 19.65 -10.88
N LEU A 52 3.27 18.39 -10.94
CA LEU A 52 1.89 17.96 -10.69
C LEU A 52 1.57 18.10 -9.19
N PRO A 53 0.51 18.85 -8.78
CA PRO A 53 0.12 18.94 -7.39
C PRO A 53 -0.27 17.57 -6.84
N THR A 54 0.16 17.25 -5.64
CA THR A 54 0.12 15.89 -5.10
C THR A 54 -1.31 15.36 -4.90
N PHE A 55 -2.26 16.21 -4.47
CA PHE A 55 -3.68 15.82 -4.36
C PHE A 55 -4.33 15.61 -5.72
N VAL A 56 -3.95 16.40 -6.73
CA VAL A 56 -4.40 16.23 -8.11
C VAL A 56 -3.87 14.92 -8.69
N LEU A 57 -2.60 14.60 -8.42
CA LEU A 57 -2.00 13.31 -8.81
C LEU A 57 -2.73 12.15 -8.12
N ALA A 58 -2.99 12.24 -6.81
CA ALA A 58 -3.70 11.20 -6.07
C ALA A 58 -5.12 10.97 -6.63
N PHE A 59 -5.85 12.05 -6.95
CA PHE A 59 -7.15 11.97 -7.59
C PHE A 59 -7.08 11.25 -8.93
N TRP A 60 -6.22 11.70 -9.85
CA TRP A 60 -6.13 11.11 -11.20
C TRP A 60 -5.65 9.67 -11.16
N ARG A 61 -4.70 9.34 -10.28
CA ARG A 61 -4.27 7.96 -10.08
C ARG A 61 -5.46 7.06 -9.70
N ALA A 62 -6.27 7.48 -8.72
CA ALA A 62 -7.42 6.70 -8.28
C ALA A 62 -8.54 6.66 -9.36
N ALA A 63 -8.83 7.79 -10.00
CA ALA A 63 -9.84 7.89 -11.06
C ALA A 63 -9.46 7.04 -12.27
N LEU A 64 -8.21 7.08 -12.73
CA LEU A 64 -7.74 6.30 -13.87
C LEU A 64 -7.73 4.80 -13.57
N VAL A 65 -7.44 4.36 -12.34
CA VAL A 65 -7.61 2.94 -11.96
C VAL A 65 -9.05 2.50 -12.18
N ALA A 66 -10.03 3.27 -11.71
CA ALA A 66 -11.43 2.95 -11.90
C ALA A 66 -11.86 3.03 -13.38
N LEU A 67 -11.41 4.07 -14.10
CA LEU A 67 -11.71 4.27 -15.53
C LEU A 67 -11.12 3.19 -16.43
N VAL A 68 -9.93 2.67 -16.13
CA VAL A 68 -9.29 1.58 -16.88
C VAL A 68 -9.94 0.25 -16.53
N LEU A 69 -10.21 0.01 -15.25
CA LEU A 69 -10.72 -1.28 -14.79
C LEU A 69 -12.19 -1.49 -15.17
N LEU A 70 -13.00 -0.42 -15.15
CA LEU A 70 -14.43 -0.51 -15.46
C LEU A 70 -14.72 -1.10 -16.86
N PRO A 71 -14.18 -0.57 -17.97
CA PRO A 71 -14.42 -1.15 -19.29
C PRO A 71 -13.86 -2.58 -19.41
N VAL A 72 -12.70 -2.86 -18.79
CA VAL A 72 -12.15 -4.22 -18.78
C VAL A 72 -13.11 -5.20 -18.11
N LEU A 73 -13.69 -4.84 -16.97
CA LEU A 73 -14.66 -5.70 -16.30
C LEU A 73 -15.97 -5.81 -17.06
N LEU A 74 -16.46 -4.73 -17.67
CA LEU A 74 -17.68 -4.76 -18.47
C LEU A 74 -17.55 -5.68 -19.69
N LEU A 75 -16.36 -5.74 -20.31
CA LEU A 75 -16.11 -6.57 -21.47
C LEU A 75 -15.87 -8.04 -21.11
N PHE A 76 -15.08 -8.34 -20.06
CA PHE A 76 -14.63 -9.70 -19.76
C PHE A 76 -15.41 -10.37 -18.63
N LYS A 77 -15.90 -9.60 -17.64
CA LYS A 77 -16.57 -10.11 -16.43
C LYS A 77 -17.62 -9.11 -15.92
N PRO A 78 -18.71 -8.87 -16.67
CA PRO A 78 -19.71 -7.85 -16.33
C PRO A 78 -20.36 -8.08 -14.96
N GLU A 79 -20.35 -9.32 -14.47
CA GLU A 79 -20.82 -9.67 -13.12
C GLU A 79 -20.00 -8.96 -12.03
N TRP A 80 -18.70 -8.80 -12.25
CA TRP A 80 -17.81 -8.14 -11.30
C TRP A 80 -17.86 -6.61 -11.37
N ALA A 81 -18.46 -6.05 -12.42
CA ALA A 81 -18.75 -4.62 -12.51
C ALA A 81 -20.06 -4.22 -11.84
N ARG A 82 -20.88 -5.20 -11.36
CA ARG A 82 -22.14 -4.89 -10.71
C ARG A 82 -21.93 -4.52 -9.25
N LEU A 83 -22.45 -3.38 -8.83
CA LEU A 83 -22.49 -2.92 -7.45
C LEU A 83 -23.81 -3.29 -6.81
N GLN A 84 -23.77 -4.11 -5.78
CA GLN A 84 -24.97 -4.39 -4.98
C GLN A 84 -25.16 -3.27 -3.94
N ARG A 85 -26.39 -2.84 -3.72
CA ARG A 85 -26.71 -1.77 -2.76
C ARG A 85 -26.19 -2.06 -1.35
N SER A 86 -26.18 -3.34 -0.93
CA SER A 86 -25.66 -3.78 0.35
C SER A 86 -24.14 -3.62 0.51
N GLN A 87 -23.40 -3.54 -0.60
CA GLN A 87 -21.93 -3.41 -0.61
C GLN A 87 -21.48 -1.94 -0.59
N VAL A 88 -22.38 -1.00 -0.98
CA VAL A 88 -22.04 0.42 -1.09
C VAL A 88 -21.45 1.00 0.21
N PRO A 89 -22.03 0.77 1.40
CA PRO A 89 -21.48 1.31 2.65
C PRO A 89 -20.06 0.80 2.93
N PHE A 90 -19.80 -0.48 2.64
CA PHE A 90 -18.49 -1.08 2.82
C PHE A 90 -17.46 -0.44 1.88
N TYR A 91 -17.75 -0.34 0.57
CA TYR A 91 -16.83 0.24 -0.39
C TYR A 91 -16.64 1.75 -0.19
N ALA A 92 -17.68 2.48 0.21
CA ALA A 92 -17.58 3.89 0.55
C ALA A 92 -16.65 4.11 1.77
N CYS A 93 -16.84 3.35 2.85
CA CYS A 93 -15.98 3.41 4.01
C CYS A 93 -14.53 3.00 3.67
N TYR A 94 -14.36 1.92 2.91
CA TYR A 94 -13.03 1.44 2.51
C TYR A 94 -12.33 2.41 1.55
N GLY A 95 -13.06 3.04 0.62
CA GLY A 95 -12.55 4.11 -0.25
C GLY A 95 -12.17 5.37 0.53
N LEU A 96 -12.92 5.72 1.59
CA LEU A 96 -12.57 6.81 2.49
C LEU A 96 -11.26 6.50 3.26
N LEU A 97 -11.11 5.28 3.76
CA LEU A 97 -9.86 4.86 4.41
C LEU A 97 -8.66 4.99 3.47
N LEU A 98 -8.81 4.58 2.21
CA LEU A 98 -7.76 4.74 1.19
C LEU A 98 -7.47 6.22 0.92
N ALA A 99 -8.49 7.07 0.81
CA ALA A 99 -8.33 8.50 0.56
C ALA A 99 -7.63 9.20 1.73
N VAL A 100 -8.04 8.91 2.96
CA VAL A 100 -7.44 9.46 4.19
C VAL A 100 -5.98 8.99 4.33
N PHE A 101 -5.72 7.70 4.17
CA PHE A 101 -4.36 7.16 4.19
C PHE A 101 -3.45 7.88 3.19
N ASN A 102 -3.89 8.00 1.93
CA ASN A 102 -3.11 8.70 0.90
C ASN A 102 -2.87 10.18 1.25
N SER A 103 -3.86 10.87 1.82
CA SER A 103 -3.73 12.28 2.23
C SER A 103 -2.74 12.44 3.38
N LEU A 104 -2.82 11.60 4.40
CA LEU A 104 -1.88 11.59 5.54
C LEU A 104 -0.46 11.28 5.09
N TRP A 105 -0.28 10.29 4.21
CA TRP A 105 1.02 9.96 3.65
C TRP A 105 1.62 11.13 2.87
N THR A 106 0.81 11.76 2.01
CA THR A 106 1.21 12.94 1.23
C THR A 106 1.65 14.10 2.13
N LEU A 107 0.90 14.37 3.20
CA LEU A 107 1.25 15.41 4.17
C LEU A 107 2.56 15.07 4.89
N SER A 108 2.75 13.82 5.30
CA SER A 108 4.00 13.37 5.92
C SER A 108 5.20 13.53 4.97
N VAL A 109 5.01 13.22 3.67
CA VAL A 109 6.04 13.43 2.64
C VAL A 109 6.41 14.90 2.53
N ALA A 110 5.43 15.79 2.53
CA ALA A 110 5.68 17.24 2.43
C ALA A 110 6.43 17.80 3.64
N LEU A 111 6.16 17.28 4.83
CA LEU A 111 6.73 17.80 6.06
C LEU A 111 8.10 17.18 6.41
N ASN A 112 8.33 15.92 6.04
CA ASN A 112 9.53 15.17 6.43
C ASN A 112 10.28 14.50 5.27
N GLY A 113 9.80 14.67 4.03
CA GLY A 113 10.34 14.00 2.85
C GLY A 113 9.82 12.57 2.66
N ALA A 114 9.97 12.06 1.43
CA ALA A 114 9.41 10.77 1.02
C ALA A 114 9.98 9.58 1.81
N SER A 115 11.29 9.61 2.07
CA SER A 115 11.98 8.53 2.79
C SER A 115 11.44 8.34 4.21
N VAL A 116 11.35 9.42 5.01
CA VAL A 116 10.84 9.37 6.38
C VAL A 116 9.37 8.99 6.41
N ALA A 117 8.54 9.57 5.53
CA ALA A 117 7.12 9.25 5.43
C ALA A 117 6.90 7.76 5.10
N THR A 118 7.72 7.19 4.22
CA THR A 118 7.63 5.79 3.83
C THR A 118 8.02 4.86 4.99
N ILE A 119 9.10 5.17 5.73
CA ILE A 119 9.45 4.41 6.94
C ILE A 119 8.29 4.40 7.94
N LEU A 120 7.72 5.57 8.21
CA LEU A 120 6.62 5.70 9.16
C LEU A 120 5.40 4.89 8.71
N THR A 121 5.13 4.84 7.41
CA THR A 121 4.07 4.00 6.85
C THR A 121 4.38 2.52 7.03
N TYR A 122 5.63 2.07 6.87
CA TYR A 122 6.00 0.67 7.10
C TYR A 122 6.01 0.27 8.58
N CYS A 123 6.01 1.21 9.53
CA CYS A 123 5.65 0.91 10.93
C CYS A 123 4.24 0.30 11.06
N SER A 124 3.41 0.42 10.01
CA SER A 124 2.14 -0.30 9.87
C SER A 124 2.25 -1.82 10.08
N VAL A 125 3.41 -2.41 9.80
CA VAL A 125 3.65 -3.85 10.07
C VAL A 125 3.43 -4.14 11.57
N GLY A 126 3.94 -3.30 12.45
CA GLY A 126 3.70 -3.42 13.90
C GLY A 126 2.21 -3.28 14.27
N PHE A 127 1.52 -2.29 13.70
CA PHE A 127 0.07 -2.11 13.91
C PHE A 127 -0.74 -3.27 13.33
N THR A 128 -0.34 -3.79 12.16
CA THR A 128 -0.99 -4.95 11.52
C THR A 128 -0.85 -6.21 12.37
N VAL A 129 0.32 -6.42 12.97
CA VAL A 129 0.57 -7.51 13.91
C VAL A 129 -0.36 -7.41 15.12
N PHE A 130 -0.43 -6.22 15.73
CA PHE A 130 -1.29 -5.98 16.88
C PHE A 130 -2.77 -6.23 16.56
N LEU A 131 -3.27 -5.69 15.45
CA LEU A 131 -4.65 -5.91 15.02
C LEU A 131 -4.92 -7.36 14.59
N GLY A 132 -3.98 -8.01 13.92
CA GLY A 132 -4.06 -9.43 13.55
C GLY A 132 -4.18 -10.32 14.78
N TRP A 133 -3.40 -10.04 15.82
CA TRP A 133 -3.52 -10.73 17.10
C TRP A 133 -4.88 -10.47 17.77
N MET A 134 -5.32 -9.23 17.83
CA MET A 134 -6.56 -8.84 18.51
C MET A 134 -7.82 -9.37 17.80
N MET A 135 -7.88 -9.31 16.47
CA MET A 135 -9.10 -9.62 15.70
C MET A 135 -9.12 -11.04 15.15
N TYR A 136 -7.96 -11.61 14.81
CA TYR A 136 -7.85 -12.91 14.15
C TYR A 136 -7.16 -13.96 15.01
N SER A 137 -6.76 -13.63 16.24
CA SER A 137 -5.97 -14.51 17.12
C SER A 137 -4.69 -15.03 16.44
N GLU A 138 -4.17 -14.29 15.47
CA GLU A 138 -2.92 -14.61 14.79
C GLU A 138 -1.76 -14.47 15.79
N ARG A 139 -1.11 -15.57 16.13
CA ARG A 139 0.06 -15.55 17.02
C ARG A 139 1.33 -15.58 16.18
N LEU A 140 2.14 -14.56 16.35
CA LEU A 140 3.47 -14.55 15.75
C LEU A 140 4.45 -15.39 16.57
N SER A 141 5.27 -16.16 15.88
CA SER A 141 6.41 -16.80 16.51
C SER A 141 7.47 -15.74 16.85
N LEU A 142 8.30 -16.03 17.85
CA LEU A 142 9.42 -15.13 18.22
C LEU A 142 10.33 -14.84 17.00
N ARG A 143 10.52 -15.82 16.13
CA ARG A 143 11.27 -15.66 14.88
C ARG A 143 10.63 -14.61 13.95
N GLN A 144 9.32 -14.64 13.77
CA GLN A 144 8.62 -13.65 12.95
C GLN A 144 8.73 -12.25 13.55
N LEU A 145 8.66 -12.14 14.88
CA LEU A 145 8.87 -10.86 15.56
C LEU A 145 10.29 -10.30 15.31
N VAL A 146 11.32 -11.14 15.45
CA VAL A 146 12.71 -10.75 15.16
C VAL A 146 12.86 -10.30 13.70
N VAL A 147 12.28 -11.05 12.75
CA VAL A 147 12.31 -10.68 11.32
C VAL A 147 11.64 -9.33 11.08
N ILE A 148 10.51 -9.05 11.71
CA ILE A 148 9.83 -7.75 11.61
C ILE A 148 10.74 -6.62 12.10
N VAL A 149 11.33 -6.77 13.27
CA VAL A 149 12.22 -5.76 13.85
C VAL A 149 13.45 -5.52 12.96
N VAL A 150 14.08 -6.60 12.46
CA VAL A 150 15.24 -6.52 11.55
C VAL A 150 14.84 -5.84 10.23
N SER A 151 13.68 -6.18 9.66
CA SER A 151 13.21 -5.57 8.41
C SER A 151 12.86 -4.09 8.58
N LEU A 152 12.24 -3.70 9.70
CA LEU A 152 11.98 -2.28 10.01
C LEU A 152 13.28 -1.50 10.19
N GLY A 153 14.29 -2.09 10.87
CA GLY A 153 15.63 -1.52 10.95
C GLY A 153 16.28 -1.38 9.56
N GLY A 154 16.13 -2.37 8.71
CA GLY A 154 16.58 -2.31 7.31
C GLY A 154 15.87 -1.20 6.51
N CYS A 155 14.56 -1.06 6.63
CA CYS A 155 13.80 0.03 6.01
C CYS A 155 14.32 1.40 6.47
N PHE A 156 14.58 1.55 7.78
CA PHE A 156 15.18 2.76 8.33
C PHE A 156 16.54 3.09 7.71
N LEU A 157 17.41 2.12 7.54
CA LEU A 157 18.73 2.31 6.90
C LEU A 157 18.61 2.67 5.42
N VAL A 158 17.73 1.99 4.65
CA VAL A 158 17.50 2.32 3.23
C VAL A 158 17.05 3.76 3.07
N SER A 159 16.15 4.22 3.91
CA SER A 159 15.53 5.54 3.76
C SER A 159 16.41 6.68 4.28
N ASN A 160 17.31 6.45 5.24
CA ASN A 160 18.22 7.48 5.79
C ASN A 160 19.54 7.60 5.02
N GLY A 161 19.76 6.79 4.00
CA GLY A 161 21.00 6.82 3.24
C GLY A 161 21.33 8.18 2.63
N ASP A 162 20.34 8.95 2.21
CA ASP A 162 20.55 10.27 1.59
C ASP A 162 20.40 11.47 2.57
N SER A 163 19.91 11.24 3.79
CA SER A 163 19.39 12.32 4.64
C SER A 163 20.19 12.64 5.89
N MET A 164 21.35 12.03 6.13
CA MET A 164 22.10 12.26 7.37
C MET A 164 22.66 13.70 7.59
N GLY A 165 22.42 14.60 6.61
CA GLY A 165 22.95 15.97 6.69
C GLY A 165 21.96 17.09 7.01
N ASN A 166 20.65 16.96 6.71
CA ASN A 166 19.72 18.11 6.71
C ASN A 166 18.28 17.81 7.13
N SER A 167 17.96 16.78 7.88
CA SER A 167 16.59 16.53 8.29
C SER A 167 16.17 17.40 9.46
N HIS A 168 15.50 18.53 9.17
CA HIS A 168 14.67 19.21 10.18
C HIS A 168 13.49 18.28 10.52
N PHE A 169 13.61 17.56 11.64
CA PHE A 169 12.51 16.73 12.15
C PHE A 169 11.30 17.61 12.47
N ASN A 170 10.24 17.48 11.70
CA ASN A 170 8.96 18.12 11.99
C ASN A 170 8.08 17.13 12.77
N LEU A 171 7.81 17.45 14.05
CA LEU A 171 7.00 16.60 14.93
C LEU A 171 5.59 16.35 14.34
N LEU A 172 4.98 17.37 13.73
CA LEU A 172 3.68 17.22 13.07
C LEU A 172 3.77 16.20 11.92
N GLY A 173 4.82 16.28 11.09
CA GLY A 173 5.07 15.33 10.01
C GLY A 173 5.28 13.91 10.52
N LEU A 174 5.95 13.74 11.67
CA LEU A 174 6.13 12.45 12.34
C LEU A 174 4.78 11.87 12.77
N LEU A 175 3.96 12.65 13.48
CA LEU A 175 2.63 12.22 13.94
C LEU A 175 1.72 11.84 12.77
N VAL A 176 1.68 12.67 11.72
CA VAL A 176 0.89 12.39 10.52
C VAL A 176 1.39 11.15 9.78
N GLY A 177 2.71 10.95 9.74
CA GLY A 177 3.32 9.75 9.18
C GLY A 177 2.94 8.47 9.94
N MET A 178 2.95 8.51 11.27
CA MET A 178 2.47 7.39 12.10
C MET A 178 0.97 7.13 11.88
N LEU A 179 0.15 8.18 11.79
CA LEU A 179 -1.27 8.06 11.46
C LEU A 179 -1.47 7.46 10.06
N SER A 180 -0.60 7.78 9.09
CA SER A 180 -0.64 7.14 7.78
C SER A 180 -0.37 5.63 7.87
N GLY A 181 0.54 5.20 8.75
CA GLY A 181 0.79 3.78 9.02
C GLY A 181 -0.44 3.07 9.60
N ILE A 182 -1.17 3.72 10.52
CA ILE A 182 -2.46 3.21 11.02
C ILE A 182 -3.48 3.15 9.88
N GLY A 183 -3.59 4.21 9.07
CA GLY A 183 -4.46 4.25 7.90
C GLY A 183 -4.18 3.13 6.90
N TYR A 184 -2.90 2.85 6.64
CA TYR A 184 -2.48 1.74 5.80
C TYR A 184 -2.86 0.38 6.40
N THR A 185 -2.69 0.21 7.72
CA THR A 185 -3.12 -1.01 8.41
C THR A 185 -4.63 -1.23 8.29
N LEU A 186 -5.43 -0.18 8.48
CA LEU A 186 -6.88 -0.25 8.31
C LEU A 186 -7.27 -0.55 6.86
N TYR A 187 -6.54 -0.01 5.89
CA TYR A 187 -6.71 -0.34 4.48
C TYR A 187 -6.43 -1.83 4.22
N THR A 188 -5.33 -2.38 4.72
CA THR A 188 -5.01 -3.82 4.56
C THR A 188 -6.04 -4.72 5.24
N LEU A 189 -6.53 -4.30 6.41
CA LEU A 189 -7.63 -4.99 7.11
C LEU A 189 -8.91 -4.97 6.28
N GLY A 190 -9.25 -3.85 5.65
CA GLY A 190 -10.38 -3.75 4.71
C GLY A 190 -10.26 -4.75 3.56
N GLY A 191 -9.07 -4.94 2.99
CA GLY A 191 -8.77 -5.97 1.98
C GLY A 191 -9.00 -7.39 2.49
N ARG A 192 -8.62 -7.67 3.74
CA ARG A 192 -8.86 -8.95 4.38
C ARG A 192 -10.37 -9.20 4.58
N VAL A 193 -11.10 -8.23 5.12
CA VAL A 193 -12.56 -8.30 5.30
C VAL A 193 -13.28 -8.52 3.96
N ALA A 194 -12.85 -7.83 2.89
CA ALA A 194 -13.40 -8.05 1.54
C ALA A 194 -13.19 -9.50 1.07
N THR A 195 -12.00 -10.06 1.35
CA THR A 195 -11.67 -11.46 1.03
C THR A 195 -12.55 -12.44 1.80
N GLU A 196 -12.77 -12.22 3.10
CA GLU A 196 -13.64 -13.05 3.96
C GLU A 196 -15.10 -12.98 3.56
N ARG A 197 -15.55 -11.83 3.06
CA ARG A 197 -16.89 -11.67 2.48
C ARG A 197 -17.00 -12.21 1.05
N HIS A 198 -15.95 -12.86 0.54
CA HIS A 198 -15.89 -13.41 -0.82
C HIS A 198 -16.14 -12.36 -1.92
N TYR A 199 -15.83 -11.10 -1.67
CA TYR A 199 -15.94 -10.07 -2.69
C TYR A 199 -14.84 -10.27 -3.74
N PRO A 200 -15.17 -10.20 -5.05
CA PRO A 200 -14.15 -10.30 -6.08
C PRO A 200 -13.12 -9.18 -5.95
N VAL A 201 -11.84 -9.50 -6.01
CA VAL A 201 -10.74 -8.52 -5.82
C VAL A 201 -10.86 -7.34 -6.78
N TRP A 202 -11.12 -7.62 -8.04
CA TRP A 202 -11.24 -6.58 -9.06
C TRP A 202 -12.47 -5.68 -8.88
N ASN A 203 -13.60 -6.24 -8.42
CA ASN A 203 -14.77 -5.46 -8.02
C ASN A 203 -14.43 -4.54 -6.84
N THR A 204 -13.74 -5.09 -5.83
CA THR A 204 -13.30 -4.33 -4.66
C THR A 204 -12.38 -3.18 -5.07
N ILE A 205 -11.37 -3.42 -5.92
CA ILE A 205 -10.47 -2.37 -6.40
C ILE A 205 -11.25 -1.30 -7.17
N LEU A 206 -12.12 -1.69 -8.09
CA LEU A 206 -12.93 -0.76 -8.88
C LEU A 206 -13.67 0.24 -7.98
N TYR A 207 -14.41 -0.25 -7.01
CA TYR A 207 -15.25 0.61 -6.17
C TYR A 207 -14.47 1.35 -5.09
N VAL A 208 -13.47 0.72 -4.49
CA VAL A 208 -12.61 1.37 -3.49
C VAL A 208 -11.82 2.54 -4.10
N PHE A 209 -11.22 2.35 -5.28
CA PHE A 209 -10.54 3.42 -5.98
C PHE A 209 -11.52 4.45 -6.55
N GLY A 210 -12.69 4.04 -7.02
CA GLY A 210 -13.75 4.96 -7.45
C GLY A 210 -14.23 5.88 -6.33
N PHE A 211 -14.58 5.34 -5.17
CA PHE A 211 -14.94 6.14 -3.99
C PHE A 211 -13.76 6.97 -3.50
N SER A 212 -12.54 6.41 -3.49
CA SER A 212 -11.34 7.16 -3.11
C SER A 212 -11.12 8.37 -4.03
N ALA A 213 -11.34 8.25 -5.34
CA ALA A 213 -11.27 9.38 -6.27
C ALA A 213 -12.28 10.48 -5.91
N ILE A 214 -13.53 10.10 -5.59
CA ILE A 214 -14.54 11.07 -5.17
C ILE A 214 -14.10 11.82 -3.91
N TYR A 215 -13.60 11.11 -2.89
CA TYR A 215 -13.13 11.74 -1.66
C TYR A 215 -11.89 12.61 -1.91
N GLN A 216 -10.94 12.17 -2.75
CA GLN A 216 -9.76 12.97 -3.11
C GLN A 216 -10.16 14.25 -3.87
N TRP A 217 -11.17 14.16 -4.74
CA TRP A 217 -11.73 15.33 -5.38
C TRP A 217 -12.31 16.31 -4.35
N VAL A 218 -13.11 15.82 -3.40
CA VAL A 218 -13.67 16.64 -2.31
C VAL A 218 -12.57 17.27 -1.46
N PHE A 219 -11.53 16.51 -1.09
CA PHE A 219 -10.41 17.02 -0.30
C PHE A 219 -9.64 18.10 -1.08
N ASN A 220 -9.33 17.84 -2.36
CA ASN A 220 -8.66 18.84 -3.19
C ASN A 220 -9.51 20.11 -3.33
N ALA A 221 -10.81 19.99 -3.60
CA ALA A 221 -11.72 21.14 -3.71
C ALA A 221 -11.83 21.93 -2.39
N ALA A 222 -12.01 21.23 -1.26
CA ALA A 222 -12.12 21.87 0.05
C ALA A 222 -10.83 22.63 0.41
N LEU A 223 -9.65 22.03 0.19
CA LEU A 223 -8.36 22.65 0.48
C LEU A 223 -7.98 23.76 -0.52
N THR A 224 -8.55 23.75 -1.72
CA THR A 224 -8.40 24.84 -2.69
C THR A 224 -9.28 26.03 -2.29
N LEU A 225 -10.48 25.79 -1.78
CA LEU A 225 -11.40 26.83 -1.30
C LEU A 225 -10.96 27.43 0.06
N TYR A 226 -10.42 26.58 0.94
CA TYR A 226 -9.93 26.96 2.26
C TYR A 226 -8.45 26.57 2.39
N PRO A 227 -7.52 27.37 1.84
CA PRO A 227 -6.12 27.00 1.79
C PRO A 227 -5.50 26.98 3.19
N LEU A 228 -5.09 25.80 3.61
CA LEU A 228 -4.30 25.62 4.83
C LEU A 228 -2.82 25.67 4.48
N ALA A 229 -2.02 26.39 5.27
CA ALA A 229 -0.58 26.59 5.01
C ALA A 229 0.19 25.26 4.85
N ALA A 230 -0.22 24.22 5.58
CA ALA A 230 0.40 22.89 5.51
C ALA A 230 0.22 22.18 4.14
N PHE A 231 -0.75 22.58 3.33
CA PHE A 231 -1.06 21.99 2.02
C PHE A 231 -0.75 22.92 0.86
N HIS A 232 0.01 24.00 1.11
CA HIS A 232 0.36 24.95 0.07
C HIS A 232 1.14 24.27 -1.07
N GLY A 233 0.70 24.49 -2.32
CA GLY A 233 1.30 23.87 -3.51
C GLY A 233 0.93 22.40 -3.76
N MET A 234 0.15 21.75 -2.86
CA MET A 234 -0.27 20.36 -3.02
C MET A 234 -1.63 20.20 -3.68
N THR A 235 -2.43 21.29 -3.69
CA THR A 235 -3.76 21.36 -4.29
C THR A 235 -3.73 22.20 -5.56
N GLY A 236 -4.70 21.97 -6.44
CA GLY A 236 -4.77 22.75 -7.68
C GLY A 236 -5.96 22.33 -8.55
N SER A 237 -6.02 22.96 -9.73
CA SER A 237 -7.02 22.61 -10.74
C SER A 237 -6.80 21.19 -11.25
N LEU A 238 -7.86 20.41 -11.33
CA LEU A 238 -7.82 19.05 -11.89
C LEU A 238 -7.43 19.03 -13.37
N TRP A 239 -7.67 20.14 -14.07
CA TRP A 239 -7.41 20.28 -15.51
C TRP A 239 -6.07 20.94 -15.83
N PHE A 240 -5.21 21.18 -14.81
CA PHE A 240 -3.88 21.80 -14.95
C PHE A 240 -3.86 23.19 -15.63
N LEU A 241 -5.03 23.87 -15.74
CA LEU A 241 -5.18 25.09 -16.52
C LEU A 241 -4.86 26.38 -15.75
N SER A 242 -4.64 26.34 -14.42
CA SER A 242 -4.74 27.58 -13.61
C SER A 242 -3.44 28.18 -13.09
N GLN A 243 -2.25 27.67 -13.40
CA GLN A 243 -1.01 28.25 -12.87
C GLN A 243 0.15 28.37 -13.87
N GLY A 244 -0.14 28.76 -15.13
CA GLY A 244 0.93 29.01 -16.12
C GLY A 244 1.68 27.75 -16.59
N VAL A 245 1.35 26.59 -16.07
CA VAL A 245 1.78 25.31 -16.59
C VAL A 245 0.91 25.03 -17.80
N GLN A 246 1.49 25.14 -19.00
CA GLN A 246 0.87 24.61 -20.20
C GLN A 246 0.47 23.16 -19.87
N GLY A 247 -0.81 22.82 -20.09
CA GLY A 247 -1.41 21.58 -19.61
C GLY A 247 -0.52 20.35 -19.73
N LEU A 248 -0.77 19.34 -18.92
CA LEU A 248 0.06 18.13 -18.89
C LEU A 248 0.26 17.59 -20.30
N GLU A 249 1.50 17.58 -20.79
CA GLU A 249 1.84 17.05 -22.10
C GLU A 249 1.32 15.60 -22.24
N TRP A 250 1.06 15.14 -23.46
CA TRP A 250 0.59 13.76 -23.71
C TRP A 250 1.48 12.69 -23.04
N ARG A 251 2.78 12.96 -22.89
CA ARG A 251 3.75 12.08 -22.19
C ARG A 251 3.44 11.98 -20.69
N GLY A 252 3.07 13.11 -20.06
CA GLY A 252 2.67 13.12 -18.65
C GLY A 252 1.36 12.35 -18.43
N TRP A 253 0.39 12.48 -19.34
CA TRP A 253 -0.84 11.68 -19.31
C TRP A 253 -0.54 10.19 -19.51
N LEU A 254 0.37 9.82 -20.39
CA LEU A 254 0.81 8.45 -20.59
C LEU A 254 1.48 7.88 -19.33
N LEU A 255 2.33 8.67 -18.67
CA LEU A 255 2.94 8.28 -17.38
C LEU A 255 1.90 8.10 -16.29
N LEU A 256 0.90 8.98 -16.20
CA LEU A 256 -0.22 8.88 -15.26
C LEU A 256 -1.05 7.62 -15.52
N LEU A 257 -1.35 7.33 -16.77
CA LEU A 257 -2.06 6.11 -17.16
C LEU A 257 -1.24 4.86 -16.84
N THR A 258 0.07 4.89 -17.12
CA THR A 258 0.99 3.79 -16.78
C THR A 258 1.05 3.58 -15.28
N LEU A 259 1.12 4.66 -14.49
CA LEU A 259 1.08 4.62 -13.02
C LEU A 259 -0.21 3.96 -12.52
N ALA A 260 -1.35 4.33 -13.10
CA ALA A 260 -2.65 3.82 -12.69
C ALA A 260 -2.84 2.35 -13.10
N ALA A 261 -2.58 2.00 -14.36
CA ALA A 261 -2.86 0.66 -14.90
C ALA A 261 -1.82 -0.39 -14.45
N GLY A 262 -0.54 -0.02 -14.42
CA GLY A 262 0.55 -0.92 -14.03
C GLY A 262 0.71 -1.01 -12.51
N PRO A 263 1.58 -0.16 -11.92
CA PRO A 263 1.92 -0.26 -10.51
C PRO A 263 0.69 -0.23 -9.59
N THR A 264 -0.26 0.70 -9.83
CA THR A 264 -1.39 0.85 -8.90
C THR A 264 -2.40 -0.28 -9.08
N LEU A 265 -2.96 -0.48 -10.27
CA LEU A 265 -4.02 -1.47 -10.49
C LEU A 265 -3.50 -2.90 -10.31
N LEU A 266 -2.45 -3.26 -11.03
CA LEU A 266 -1.89 -4.61 -10.95
C LEU A 266 -1.16 -4.85 -9.63
N GLY A 267 -0.40 -3.88 -9.12
CA GLY A 267 0.29 -3.99 -7.84
C GLY A 267 -0.67 -4.21 -6.68
N PHE A 268 -1.64 -3.33 -6.46
CA PHE A 268 -2.65 -3.52 -5.42
C PHE A 268 -3.56 -4.73 -5.69
N GLY A 269 -3.82 -5.06 -6.96
CA GLY A 269 -4.55 -6.27 -7.34
C GLY A 269 -3.87 -7.53 -6.85
N LEU A 270 -2.59 -7.70 -7.15
CA LEU A 270 -1.79 -8.83 -6.71
C LEU A 270 -1.62 -8.84 -5.18
N TYR A 271 -1.41 -7.68 -4.56
CA TYR A 271 -1.39 -7.58 -3.10
C TYR A 271 -2.67 -8.14 -2.47
N ASN A 272 -3.84 -7.67 -2.91
CA ASN A 272 -5.12 -8.17 -2.40
C ASN A 272 -5.35 -9.65 -2.70
N ILE A 273 -4.82 -10.18 -3.82
CA ILE A 273 -4.84 -11.62 -4.09
C ILE A 273 -3.96 -12.37 -3.08
N SER A 274 -2.79 -11.85 -2.73
CA SER A 274 -1.90 -12.48 -1.76
C SER A 274 -2.53 -12.58 -0.35
N LEU A 275 -3.37 -11.62 0.03
CA LEU A 275 -4.10 -11.61 1.30
C LEU A 275 -5.07 -12.78 1.46
N LYS A 276 -5.44 -13.49 0.36
CA LYS A 276 -6.25 -14.70 0.44
C LYS A 276 -5.50 -15.89 1.04
N THR A 277 -4.18 -15.87 0.95
CA THR A 277 -3.32 -17.03 1.28
C THR A 277 -2.24 -16.71 2.31
N LEU A 278 -1.99 -15.43 2.57
CA LEU A 278 -0.98 -14.96 3.52
C LEU A 278 -1.63 -14.24 4.70
N PRO A 279 -1.06 -14.39 5.92
CA PRO A 279 -1.38 -13.52 7.05
C PRO A 279 -1.06 -12.05 6.72
N LEU A 280 -1.85 -11.12 7.27
CA LEU A 280 -1.68 -9.68 7.04
C LEU A 280 -0.26 -9.19 7.30
N ALA A 281 0.31 -9.57 8.45
CA ALA A 281 1.66 -9.19 8.84
C ALA A 281 2.72 -9.70 7.87
N VAL A 282 2.58 -10.94 7.38
CA VAL A 282 3.50 -11.55 6.40
C VAL A 282 3.41 -10.85 5.05
N ALA A 283 2.20 -10.59 4.57
CA ALA A 283 1.98 -9.88 3.31
C ALA A 283 2.59 -8.46 3.35
N ASN A 284 2.36 -7.70 4.44
CA ASN A 284 2.92 -6.36 4.63
C ASN A 284 4.44 -6.38 4.75
N LEU A 285 5.00 -7.41 5.41
CA LEU A 285 6.45 -7.54 5.51
C LEU A 285 7.09 -7.80 4.13
N ILE A 286 6.47 -8.68 3.30
CA ILE A 286 6.95 -8.90 1.93
C ILE A 286 6.85 -7.61 1.12
N LEU A 287 5.79 -6.84 1.34
CA LEU A 287 5.61 -5.57 0.64
C LEU A 287 6.71 -4.55 0.98
N SER A 288 7.36 -4.65 2.14
CA SER A 288 8.52 -3.78 2.47
C SER A 288 9.70 -3.94 1.51
N LEU A 289 9.76 -5.05 0.72
CA LEU A 289 10.69 -5.18 -0.41
C LEU A 289 10.50 -4.10 -1.49
N GLU A 290 9.34 -3.46 -1.54
CA GLU A 290 9.10 -2.30 -2.42
C GLU A 290 10.20 -1.25 -2.27
N LEU A 291 10.64 -0.94 -1.05
CA LEU A 291 11.74 0.02 -0.81
C LEU A 291 13.04 -0.42 -1.45
N VAL A 292 13.37 -1.71 -1.33
CA VAL A 292 14.60 -2.27 -1.91
C VAL A 292 14.52 -2.23 -3.44
N PHE A 293 13.39 -2.65 -4.00
CA PHE A 293 13.18 -2.59 -5.45
C PHE A 293 13.19 -1.14 -5.96
N THR A 294 12.58 -0.20 -5.23
CA THR A 294 12.62 1.23 -5.58
C THR A 294 14.06 1.75 -5.64
N ALA A 295 14.89 1.43 -4.64
CA ALA A 295 16.28 1.84 -4.61
C ALA A 295 17.08 1.25 -5.79
N VAL A 296 16.87 -0.04 -6.09
CA VAL A 296 17.51 -0.71 -7.23
C VAL A 296 17.07 -0.08 -8.55
N ILE A 297 15.76 0.19 -8.73
CA ILE A 297 15.23 0.80 -9.95
C ILE A 297 15.75 2.23 -10.11
N ALA A 298 15.80 3.01 -9.02
CA ALA A 298 16.36 4.37 -9.02
C ALA A 298 17.84 4.39 -9.43
N TYR A 299 18.63 3.44 -8.95
CA TYR A 299 20.02 3.28 -9.38
C TYR A 299 20.15 3.10 -10.89
N PHE A 300 19.37 2.18 -11.48
CA PHE A 300 19.46 1.89 -12.92
C PHE A 300 18.80 2.93 -13.81
N LEU A 301 17.65 3.48 -13.43
CA LEU A 301 16.87 4.40 -14.28
C LEU A 301 17.22 5.88 -14.05
N LEU A 302 17.55 6.27 -12.83
CA LEU A 302 17.82 7.66 -12.46
C LEU A 302 19.32 7.93 -12.25
N GLY A 303 20.17 6.90 -12.28
CA GLY A 303 21.60 7.02 -12.02
C GLY A 303 21.93 7.36 -10.56
N GLU A 304 21.03 7.09 -9.63
CA GLU A 304 21.23 7.36 -8.22
C GLU A 304 22.20 6.35 -7.62
N ASN A 305 23.22 6.83 -6.91
CA ASN A 305 24.17 5.94 -6.24
C ASN A 305 23.62 5.47 -4.90
N MET A 306 23.54 4.17 -4.71
CA MET A 306 23.22 3.59 -3.40
C MET A 306 24.44 3.71 -2.48
N ASN A 307 24.26 4.32 -1.32
CA ASN A 307 25.29 4.35 -0.31
C ASN A 307 25.38 3.02 0.49
N GLN A 308 26.43 2.86 1.29
CA GLN A 308 26.66 1.62 2.05
C GLN A 308 25.53 1.32 3.04
N LEU A 309 24.88 2.35 3.64
CA LEU A 309 23.75 2.17 4.56
C LEU A 309 22.51 1.66 3.81
N GLN A 310 22.25 2.16 2.62
CA GLN A 310 21.14 1.69 1.77
C GLN A 310 21.35 0.24 1.33
N LEU A 311 22.60 -0.13 0.98
CA LEU A 311 22.94 -1.53 0.64
C LEU A 311 22.75 -2.46 1.84
N LEU A 312 23.24 -2.06 3.03
CA LEU A 312 23.07 -2.84 4.25
C LEU A 312 21.59 -2.97 4.63
N GLY A 313 20.83 -1.87 4.59
CA GLY A 313 19.40 -1.88 4.86
C GLY A 313 18.64 -2.78 3.91
N SER A 314 18.95 -2.72 2.61
CA SER A 314 18.35 -3.59 1.59
C SER A 314 18.64 -5.07 1.86
N ALA A 315 19.86 -5.40 2.23
CA ALA A 315 20.26 -6.76 2.60
C ALA A 315 19.49 -7.27 3.84
N LEU A 316 19.28 -6.41 4.85
CA LEU A 316 18.50 -6.76 6.05
C LEU A 316 17.02 -7.03 5.72
N VAL A 317 16.40 -6.19 4.89
CA VAL A 317 15.00 -6.39 4.46
C VAL A 317 14.86 -7.68 3.67
N MET A 318 15.72 -7.91 2.67
CA MET A 318 15.70 -9.14 1.87
C MET A 318 15.96 -10.38 2.72
N GLY A 319 16.97 -10.34 3.60
CA GLY A 319 17.28 -11.41 4.52
C GLY A 319 16.11 -11.76 5.43
N GLY A 320 15.43 -10.73 5.97
CA GLY A 320 14.23 -10.90 6.79
C GLY A 320 13.11 -11.65 6.05
N VAL A 321 12.80 -11.23 4.82
CA VAL A 321 11.77 -11.89 3.99
C VAL A 321 12.15 -13.34 3.64
N LEU A 322 13.42 -13.60 3.30
CA LEU A 322 13.91 -14.96 3.01
C LEU A 322 13.82 -15.87 4.23
N MET A 323 14.13 -15.35 5.43
CA MET A 323 13.99 -16.11 6.68
C MET A 323 12.55 -16.52 6.98
N LEU A 324 11.55 -15.76 6.55
CA LEU A 324 10.14 -16.16 6.70
C LEU A 324 9.78 -17.38 5.85
N LYS A 325 10.29 -17.46 4.62
CA LYS A 325 9.97 -18.54 3.68
C LYS A 325 10.56 -19.90 4.08
N SER A 326 11.70 -19.92 4.75
CA SER A 326 12.51 -21.14 4.96
C SER A 326 11.83 -22.25 5.80
N LYS A 327 10.75 -21.97 6.52
CA LYS A 327 10.00 -23.00 7.29
C LYS A 327 8.76 -23.57 6.60
N THR A 328 8.34 -23.01 5.46
CA THR A 328 7.17 -23.53 4.73
C THR A 328 7.51 -24.76 3.87
N VAL A 329 8.79 -25.10 3.75
CA VAL A 329 9.29 -26.23 2.93
C VAL A 329 9.52 -27.49 3.76
N GLU A 330 9.56 -27.39 5.10
CA GLU A 330 9.91 -28.50 6.00
C GLU A 330 8.70 -29.04 6.81
N ALA A 331 7.48 -28.67 6.50
CA ALA A 331 6.24 -29.18 7.08
C ALA A 331 5.28 -29.56 5.94
#